data_eadd0a1c906489daf1259716a6ba3aff
#
_entry.id   eadd0a1c906489daf1259716a6ba3aff
#
_cell.length_a   1.000
_cell.length_b   1.000
_cell.length_c   1.000
_cell.angle_alpha   90.00
_cell.angle_beta   90.00
_cell.angle_gamma   90.00
#
_symmetry.space_group_name_H-M   'P 1'
#
loop_
_entity.id
_entity.type
_entity.pdbx_description
1 polymer ?
#
loop_
_entity_poly.entity_id
_entity_poly.type
_entity_poly.pdbx_seq_one_letter_code
_entity_poly.pdbx_strand_id
1 'polypeptide(L)'
;MIQTGCPKGDGTGGASIWGGEFDDEFHRSLRHDRPGTLSMANAGPDSNGSQFFITSRECPWLDNKHTIFGRVTRGMDVVQKIEVLKTNKSHKPFEKVKILSIEIKK
;
A
#
# COMPACT_ATOMS: atom_id res chain seq x y z
N MET A 1 -7.81 5.17 -2.28
CA MET A 1 -6.76 4.15 -2.20
C MET A 1 -7.15 3.02 -1.26
N ILE A 2 -6.47 1.91 -1.34
CA ILE A 2 -6.59 0.84 -0.36
C ILE A 2 -5.22 0.59 0.25
N GLN A 3 -5.19 0.28 1.55
CA GLN A 3 -3.97 -0.02 2.29
C GLN A 3 -4.08 -1.42 2.90
N THR A 4 -2.99 -2.18 2.84
CA THR A 4 -2.96 -3.56 3.29
C THR A 4 -1.56 -3.93 3.77
N GLY A 5 -1.32 -5.22 4.05
CA GLY A 5 0.00 -5.71 4.42
C GLY A 5 0.28 -5.77 5.92
N CYS A 6 -0.69 -5.40 6.77
CA CYS A 6 -0.54 -5.58 8.21
C CYS A 6 -0.90 -7.02 8.59
N PRO A 7 0.02 -7.78 9.22
CA PRO A 7 -0.27 -9.17 9.61
C PRO A 7 -1.42 -9.29 10.61
N LYS A 8 -1.60 -8.29 11.46
CA LYS A 8 -2.69 -8.25 12.45
C LYS A 8 -4.01 -7.78 11.86
N GLY A 9 -3.99 -7.20 10.66
CA GLY A 9 -5.17 -6.68 10.02
C GLY A 9 -5.75 -5.40 10.63
N ASP A 10 -5.03 -4.75 11.53
CA ASP A 10 -5.51 -3.56 12.26
C ASP A 10 -4.68 -2.30 11.98
N GLY A 11 -3.66 -2.38 11.14
CA GLY A 11 -2.81 -1.25 10.80
C GLY A 11 -1.67 -0.97 11.78
N THR A 12 -1.47 -1.82 12.79
CA THR A 12 -0.48 -1.56 13.84
C THR A 12 0.81 -2.34 13.68
N GLY A 13 0.88 -3.31 12.79
CA GLY A 13 2.02 -4.21 12.71
C GLY A 13 2.61 -4.34 11.32
N GLY A 14 3.64 -5.17 11.26
CA GLY A 14 4.33 -5.51 10.05
C GLY A 14 5.81 -5.17 10.09
N ALA A 15 6.63 -6.08 9.61
CA ALA A 15 8.07 -5.91 9.50
C ALA A 15 8.50 -6.30 8.09
N SER A 16 9.65 -5.78 7.67
CA SER A 16 10.25 -6.12 6.39
C SER A 16 10.85 -7.53 6.43
N ILE A 17 11.27 -8.01 5.26
CA ILE A 17 11.97 -9.30 5.15
C ILE A 17 13.29 -9.31 5.93
N TRP A 18 13.82 -8.13 6.26
CA TRP A 18 15.07 -8.02 7.04
C TRP A 18 14.82 -7.96 8.55
N GLY A 19 13.57 -8.09 8.98
CA GLY A 19 13.23 -8.18 10.40
C GLY A 19 12.94 -6.85 11.08
N GLY A 20 12.85 -5.76 10.36
CA GLY A 20 12.55 -4.45 10.90
C GLY A 20 12.12 -3.47 9.83
N GLU A 21 12.33 -2.20 10.09
CA GLU A 21 12.04 -1.14 9.12
C GLU A 21 13.20 -0.98 8.13
N PHE A 22 12.90 -0.41 6.98
CA PHE A 22 13.93 -0.12 5.98
C PHE A 22 13.77 1.31 5.45
N ASP A 23 14.85 1.83 4.88
CA ASP A 23 14.95 3.22 4.44
C ASP A 23 14.10 3.50 3.21
N ASP A 24 13.67 4.75 3.09
CA ASP A 24 13.01 5.23 1.88
C ASP A 24 13.98 5.25 0.70
N GLU A 25 13.41 5.02 -0.47
CA GLU A 25 14.16 5.10 -1.71
C GLU A 25 13.31 5.86 -2.72
N PHE A 26 13.62 7.13 -2.90
CA PHE A 26 12.89 8.00 -3.82
C PHE A 26 13.63 8.16 -5.13
N HIS A 27 12.87 8.26 -6.22
CA HIS A 27 13.41 8.57 -7.52
C HIS A 27 12.51 9.58 -8.22
N ARG A 28 13.12 10.61 -8.81
CA ARG A 28 12.37 11.71 -9.43
C ARG A 28 11.44 11.30 -10.56
N SER A 29 11.70 10.16 -11.20
CA SER A 29 10.82 9.63 -12.25
C SER A 29 9.68 8.78 -11.72
N LEU A 30 9.66 8.48 -10.41
CA LEU A 30 8.60 7.69 -9.79
C LEU A 30 7.72 8.63 -8.99
N ARG A 31 6.50 8.84 -9.48
CA ARG A 31 5.54 9.75 -8.88
C ARG A 31 4.20 9.06 -8.70
N HIS A 32 3.42 9.56 -7.73
CA HIS A 32 2.04 9.12 -7.53
C HIS A 32 1.14 9.88 -8.51
N ASP A 33 1.41 9.71 -9.80
CA ASP A 33 0.80 10.49 -10.89
C ASP A 33 -0.36 9.80 -11.59
N ARG A 34 -0.74 8.60 -11.12
CA ARG A 34 -1.79 7.81 -11.77
C ARG A 34 -2.41 6.81 -10.81
N PRO A 35 -3.62 6.28 -11.13
CA PRO A 35 -4.20 5.16 -10.39
C PRO A 35 -3.34 3.91 -10.51
N GLY A 36 -3.36 3.07 -9.48
CA GLY A 36 -2.67 1.79 -9.49
C GLY A 36 -1.20 1.84 -9.11
N THR A 37 -0.73 2.93 -8.51
CA THR A 37 0.62 3.02 -7.97
C THR A 37 0.72 2.25 -6.66
N LEU A 38 1.71 1.35 -6.56
CA LEU A 38 2.03 0.63 -5.33
C LEU A 38 3.13 1.38 -4.61
N SER A 39 2.87 1.71 -3.35
CA SER A 39 3.75 2.54 -2.54
C SER A 39 3.72 2.09 -1.09
N MET A 40 4.82 2.28 -0.37
CA MET A 40 4.92 1.84 1.02
C MET A 40 4.19 2.80 1.96
N ALA A 41 3.37 2.24 2.84
CA ALA A 41 2.88 2.98 4.00
C ALA A 41 4.02 3.14 5.00
N ASN A 42 4.01 4.23 5.76
CA ASN A 42 5.03 4.49 6.77
C ASN A 42 4.49 5.38 7.89
N ALA A 43 5.29 5.54 8.92
CA ALA A 43 5.00 6.40 10.07
C ALA A 43 6.01 7.54 10.16
N GLY A 44 6.51 8.01 9.04
CA GLY A 44 7.52 9.05 8.93
C GLY A 44 8.71 8.58 8.10
N PRO A 45 9.78 9.38 7.99
CA PRO A 45 10.95 9.00 7.20
C PRO A 45 11.57 7.67 7.64
N ASP A 46 11.94 6.85 6.66
CA ASP A 46 12.70 5.62 6.86
C ASP A 46 12.04 4.62 7.82
N SER A 47 10.71 4.51 7.75
CA SER A 47 9.93 3.61 8.63
C SER A 47 9.11 2.59 7.86
N ASN A 48 9.59 2.14 6.72
CA ASN A 48 8.90 1.15 5.88
C ASN A 48 8.94 -0.24 6.51
N GLY A 49 7.79 -0.88 6.61
CA GLY A 49 7.66 -2.24 7.14
C GLY A 49 7.09 -3.18 6.10
N SER A 50 5.88 -3.71 6.35
CA SER A 50 5.19 -4.57 5.39
C SER A 50 3.92 -3.94 4.81
N GLN A 51 3.42 -2.88 5.40
CA GLN A 51 2.20 -2.25 4.92
C GLN A 51 2.46 -1.43 3.66
N PHE A 52 1.53 -1.51 2.74
CA PHE A 52 1.60 -0.76 1.49
C PHE A 52 0.21 -0.36 1.04
N PHE A 53 0.13 0.54 0.08
CA PHE A 53 -1.14 0.97 -0.47
C PHE A 53 -1.12 0.98 -1.99
N ILE A 54 -2.32 0.95 -2.55
CA ILE A 54 -2.55 1.06 -4.00
C ILE A 54 -3.41 2.29 -4.20
N THR A 55 -2.93 3.22 -5.02
CA THR A 55 -3.68 4.44 -5.31
C THR A 55 -4.83 4.16 -6.28
N SER A 56 -5.92 4.90 -6.12
CA SER A 56 -7.06 4.85 -7.06
C SER A 56 -7.15 6.12 -7.91
N ARG A 57 -6.26 7.06 -7.67
CA ARG A 57 -6.15 8.33 -8.41
C ARG A 57 -4.73 8.87 -8.23
N GLU A 58 -4.42 9.98 -8.91
CA GLU A 58 -3.17 10.68 -8.67
C GLU A 58 -3.14 11.27 -7.26
N CYS A 59 -1.99 11.17 -6.61
CA CYS A 59 -1.78 11.63 -5.23
C CYS A 59 -0.43 12.33 -5.12
N PRO A 60 -0.25 13.50 -5.76
CA PRO A 60 1.07 14.15 -5.82
C PRO A 60 1.60 14.59 -4.46
N TRP A 61 0.73 14.78 -3.46
CA TRP A 61 1.15 15.11 -2.10
C TRP A 61 1.91 13.99 -1.40
N LEU A 62 1.92 12.77 -1.96
CA LEU A 62 2.66 11.63 -1.42
C LEU A 62 4.08 11.52 -1.99
N ASP A 63 4.40 12.27 -3.02
CA ASP A 63 5.72 12.24 -3.65
C ASP A 63 6.80 12.66 -2.66
N ASN A 64 7.93 11.95 -2.68
CA ASN A 64 9.06 12.16 -1.77
C ASN A 64 8.73 11.93 -0.28
N LYS A 65 7.62 11.26 0.01
CA LYS A 65 7.23 10.86 1.36
C LYS A 65 6.99 9.36 1.48
N HIS A 66 6.59 8.73 0.39
CA HIS A 66 6.32 7.30 0.32
C HIS A 66 7.09 6.68 -0.83
N THR A 67 7.70 5.53 -0.56
CA THR A 67 8.53 4.81 -1.53
C THR A 67 7.66 4.01 -2.48
N ILE A 68 7.70 4.37 -3.76
CA ILE A 68 7.00 3.68 -4.84
C ILE A 68 7.82 2.46 -5.26
N PHE A 69 7.18 1.29 -5.34
CA PHE A 69 7.89 0.07 -5.73
C PHE A 69 7.22 -0.69 -6.88
N GLY A 70 6.09 -0.25 -7.36
CA GLY A 70 5.42 -0.94 -8.45
C GLY A 70 4.13 -0.28 -8.88
N ARG A 71 3.42 -0.98 -9.77
CA ARG A 71 2.08 -0.55 -10.19
C ARG A 71 1.24 -1.72 -10.64
N VAL A 72 -0.07 -1.55 -10.54
CA VAL A 72 -1.04 -2.56 -10.96
C VAL A 72 -1.07 -2.63 -12.48
N THR A 73 -0.94 -3.84 -13.03
CA THR A 73 -1.06 -4.09 -14.46
C THR A 73 -2.38 -4.75 -14.83
N ARG A 74 -3.03 -5.42 -13.87
CA ARG A 74 -4.34 -6.07 -14.03
C ARG A 74 -5.09 -5.99 -12.71
N GLY A 75 -6.41 -5.96 -12.77
CA GLY A 75 -7.24 -6.06 -11.57
C GLY A 75 -7.55 -4.74 -10.89
N MET A 76 -7.37 -3.60 -11.55
CA MET A 76 -7.76 -2.31 -10.96
C MET A 76 -9.24 -2.26 -10.60
N ASP A 77 -10.09 -2.98 -11.32
CA ASP A 77 -11.50 -3.10 -10.99
C ASP A 77 -11.73 -3.73 -9.62
N VAL A 78 -10.88 -4.68 -9.21
CA VAL A 78 -10.92 -5.30 -7.89
C VAL A 78 -10.53 -4.28 -6.82
N VAL A 79 -9.48 -3.50 -7.06
CA VAL A 79 -9.05 -2.42 -6.15
C VAL A 79 -10.20 -1.44 -5.94
N GLN A 80 -10.86 -1.03 -7.01
CA GLN A 80 -11.99 -0.10 -6.94
C GLN A 80 -13.17 -0.68 -6.18
N LYS A 81 -13.44 -1.98 -6.32
CA LYS A 81 -14.50 -2.66 -5.54
C LYS A 81 -14.20 -2.67 -4.06
N ILE A 82 -12.96 -2.92 -3.69
CA ILE A 82 -12.54 -2.92 -2.29
C ILE A 82 -12.65 -1.52 -1.70
N GLU A 83 -12.23 -0.51 -2.45
CA GLU A 83 -12.21 0.87 -1.98
C GLU A 83 -13.60 1.39 -1.58
N VAL A 84 -14.65 0.95 -2.28
CA VAL A 84 -16.02 1.42 -2.02
C VAL A 84 -16.76 0.61 -0.97
N LEU A 85 -16.14 -0.40 -0.37
CA LEU A 85 -16.75 -1.16 0.71
C LEU A 85 -16.97 -0.27 1.94
N LYS A 86 -18.07 -0.54 2.66
CA LYS A 86 -18.33 0.16 3.91
C LYS A 86 -17.27 -0.20 4.94
N THR A 87 -16.81 0.82 5.66
CA THR A 87 -15.74 0.67 6.64
C THR A 87 -16.19 1.11 8.03
N ASN A 88 -15.46 0.67 9.05
CA ASN A 88 -15.62 1.15 10.42
C ASN A 88 -14.91 2.50 10.60
N LYS A 89 -14.88 3.01 11.84
CA LYS A 89 -14.25 4.29 12.16
C LYS A 89 -12.74 4.31 11.90
N SER A 90 -12.10 3.15 11.88
CA SER A 90 -10.67 3.01 11.58
C SER A 90 -10.39 2.77 10.09
N HIS A 91 -11.40 2.97 9.23
CA HIS A 91 -11.31 2.76 7.78
C HIS A 91 -11.09 1.31 7.38
N LYS A 92 -11.39 0.35 8.26
CA LYS A 92 -11.31 -1.07 7.95
C LYS A 92 -12.66 -1.54 7.43
N PRO A 93 -12.71 -2.27 6.29
CA PRO A 93 -13.96 -2.80 5.77
C PRO A 93 -14.67 -3.69 6.78
N PHE A 94 -16.00 -3.59 6.88
CA PHE A 94 -16.80 -4.51 7.69
C PHE A 94 -16.73 -5.92 7.13
N GLU A 95 -16.72 -6.06 5.81
CA GLU A 95 -16.51 -7.36 5.18
C GLU A 95 -15.04 -7.74 5.30
N LYS A 96 -14.79 -9.04 5.51
CA LYS A 96 -13.41 -9.54 5.60
C LYS A 96 -12.76 -9.52 4.23
N VAL A 97 -11.73 -8.69 4.09
CA VAL A 97 -10.89 -8.62 2.89
C VAL A 97 -9.50 -9.10 3.28
N LYS A 98 -8.98 -10.10 2.57
CA LYS A 98 -7.74 -10.76 2.95
C LYS A 98 -6.93 -11.12 1.72
N ILE A 99 -5.61 -10.92 1.79
CA ILE A 99 -4.68 -11.45 0.80
C ILE A 99 -4.56 -12.95 1.06
N LEU A 100 -5.00 -13.79 0.12
CA LEU A 100 -4.95 -15.24 0.26
C LEU A 100 -3.57 -15.79 -0.09
N SER A 101 -2.95 -15.24 -1.12
CA SER A 101 -1.63 -15.70 -1.56
C SER A 101 -0.97 -14.63 -2.42
N ILE A 102 0.35 -14.67 -2.46
CA ILE A 102 1.17 -13.83 -3.34
C ILE A 102 2.16 -14.75 -4.03
N GLU A 103 2.22 -14.67 -5.36
CA GLU A 103 3.19 -15.41 -6.15
C GLU A 103 4.15 -14.42 -6.81
N ILE A 104 5.44 -14.62 -6.59
CA ILE A 104 6.48 -13.76 -7.19
C ILE A 104 7.09 -14.51 -8.37
N LYS A 105 6.98 -13.91 -9.55
CA LYS A 105 7.57 -14.46 -10.78
C LYS A 105 8.88 -13.75 -11.07
N LYS A 106 9.88 -14.54 -11.37
CA LYS A 106 11.22 -14.03 -11.73
C LYS A 106 11.42 -14.05 -13.24
#